data_97bcbbfa582ccf72be360eb48fea370e
#
_entry.id   97bcbbfa582ccf72be360eb48fea370e
#
_cell.length_a   1.000
_cell.length_b   1.000
_cell.length_c   1.000
_cell.angle_alpha   90.00
_cell.angle_beta   90.00
_cell.angle_gamma   90.00
#
_symmetry.space_group_name_H-M   'P 1'
#
loop_
_entity.id
_entity.type
_entity.pdbx_description
1 polymer ?
#
loop_
_entity_poly.entity_id
_entity_poly.type
_entity_poly.pdbx_seq_one_letter_code
_entity_poly.pdbx_strand_id
1 'polypeptide(L)'
;MIIKPMIRGNICINAHPIGCAKETERQIEYVKAQKEKRGIKTAAEGGKAPKAVLVVGCSTGYGLASRISATFEFGSATVGVSFEKEGSEKKAGTPGWYNNLAFDKAAKKAGIPSVTLNMDAFSDECRQAVIQEAKKMGVAFDLVVYSLASPVRTDPETGILHKSVIKPIGKDY
;
A
#
# COMPACT_ATOMS: atom_id res chain seq x y z
N MET A 1 8.44 4.27 23.75
CA MET A 1 7.10 4.90 23.88
C MET A 1 6.11 3.81 24.26
N ILE A 2 5.29 4.03 25.29
CA ILE A 2 4.14 3.15 25.60
C ILE A 2 2.95 3.67 24.82
N ILE A 3 2.46 2.89 23.85
CA ILE A 3 1.32 3.27 23.03
C ILE A 3 0.04 2.94 23.80
N LYS A 4 -0.76 3.96 24.07
CA LYS A 4 -2.08 3.80 24.68
C LYS A 4 -3.15 3.77 23.58
N PRO A 5 -4.11 2.84 23.63
CA PRO A 5 -5.25 2.84 22.72
C PRO A 5 -6.01 4.17 22.80
N MET A 6 -6.41 4.70 21.66
CA MET A 6 -7.25 5.89 21.59
C MET A 6 -8.56 5.53 20.91
N ILE A 7 -9.66 5.70 21.64
CA ILE A 7 -11.01 5.44 21.14
C ILE A 7 -11.65 6.78 20.79
N ARG A 8 -12.17 6.89 19.57
CA ARG A 8 -12.97 8.01 19.10
C ARG A 8 -14.26 7.47 18.47
N GLY A 9 -15.37 7.58 19.18
CA GLY A 9 -16.63 6.96 18.76
C GLY A 9 -16.46 5.45 18.59
N ASN A 10 -16.74 4.94 17.41
CA ASN A 10 -16.61 3.52 17.05
C ASN A 10 -15.22 3.16 16.44
N ILE A 11 -14.29 4.11 16.43
CA ILE A 11 -12.94 3.89 15.88
C ILE A 11 -11.96 3.72 17.02
N CYS A 12 -11.26 2.58 17.05
CA CYS A 12 -10.12 2.35 17.93
C CYS A 12 -8.82 2.56 17.14
N ILE A 13 -8.06 3.59 17.51
CA ILE A 13 -6.75 3.89 16.92
C ILE A 13 -5.69 3.29 17.85
N ASN A 14 -5.07 2.21 17.39
CA ASN A 14 -4.10 1.45 18.17
C ASN A 14 -2.98 0.94 17.25
N ALA A 15 -2.23 1.86 16.65
CA ALA A 15 -1.09 1.50 15.81
C ALA A 15 0.14 1.20 16.69
N HIS A 16 0.53 -0.07 16.79
CA HIS A 16 1.75 -0.50 17.45
C HIS A 16 2.85 -0.74 16.42
N PRO A 17 3.90 0.09 16.35
CA PRO A 17 4.91 0.02 15.29
C PRO A 17 5.52 -1.37 15.10
N ILE A 18 5.96 -1.99 16.20
CA ILE A 18 6.54 -3.34 16.19
C ILE A 18 5.49 -4.40 15.79
N GLY A 19 4.24 -4.26 16.26
CA GLY A 19 3.16 -5.17 15.91
C GLY A 19 2.83 -5.12 14.42
N CYS A 20 2.72 -3.90 13.84
CA CYS A 20 2.52 -3.71 12.41
C CYS A 20 3.66 -4.31 11.58
N ALA A 21 4.92 -4.08 12.01
CA ALA A 21 6.07 -4.64 11.33
C ALA A 21 6.06 -6.19 11.36
N LYS A 22 5.82 -6.80 12.52
CA LYS A 22 5.76 -8.27 12.65
C LYS A 22 4.62 -8.88 11.86
N GLU A 23 3.45 -8.22 11.82
CA GLU A 23 2.33 -8.71 11.02
C GLU A 23 2.64 -8.64 9.52
N THR A 24 3.27 -7.56 9.06
CA THR A 24 3.73 -7.46 7.67
C THR A 24 4.77 -8.52 7.33
N GLU A 25 5.76 -8.75 8.22
CA GLU A 25 6.76 -9.80 8.07
C GLU A 25 6.11 -11.19 8.01
N ARG A 26 5.13 -11.48 8.88
CA ARG A 26 4.37 -12.75 8.87
C ARG A 26 3.64 -12.98 7.54
N GLN A 27 3.02 -11.95 6.97
CA GLN A 27 2.37 -12.03 5.66
C GLN A 27 3.39 -12.30 4.54
N ILE A 28 4.55 -11.66 4.59
CA ILE A 28 5.63 -11.88 3.63
C ILE A 28 6.15 -13.32 3.70
N GLU A 29 6.39 -13.84 4.90
CA GLU A 29 6.83 -15.23 5.11
C GLU A 29 5.79 -16.23 4.62
N TYR A 30 4.52 -15.99 4.90
CA TYR A 30 3.43 -16.81 4.37
C TYR A 30 3.44 -16.87 2.84
N VAL A 31 3.55 -15.72 2.18
CA VAL A 31 3.56 -15.65 0.71
C VAL A 31 4.77 -16.38 0.13
N LYS A 32 5.96 -16.22 0.73
CA LYS A 32 7.17 -16.96 0.31
C LYS A 32 6.99 -18.47 0.44
N ALA A 33 6.45 -18.94 1.56
CA ALA A 33 6.17 -20.34 1.76
C ALA A 33 5.15 -20.90 0.76
N GLN A 34 4.11 -20.11 0.42
CA GLN A 34 3.15 -20.50 -0.61
C GLN A 34 3.76 -20.53 -2.01
N LYS A 35 4.65 -19.59 -2.33
CA LYS A 35 5.42 -19.61 -3.59
C LYS A 35 6.18 -20.92 -3.74
N GLU A 36 6.95 -21.31 -2.72
CA GLU A 36 7.72 -22.56 -2.73
C GLU A 36 6.82 -23.78 -2.87
N LYS A 37 5.77 -23.88 -2.03
CA LYS A 37 4.82 -25.01 -2.05
C LYS A 37 4.13 -25.17 -3.40
N ARG A 38 3.81 -24.09 -4.10
CA ARG A 38 3.10 -24.07 -5.37
C ARG A 38 4.01 -24.10 -6.59
N GLY A 39 5.33 -24.02 -6.39
CA GLY A 39 6.32 -23.98 -7.48
C GLY A 39 6.15 -22.77 -8.40
N ILE A 40 5.75 -21.61 -7.85
CA ILE A 40 5.52 -20.40 -8.65
C ILE A 40 6.84 -19.81 -9.10
N LYS A 41 6.98 -19.61 -10.41
CA LYS A 41 8.14 -18.98 -11.04
C LYS A 41 7.90 -17.47 -11.17
N THR A 42 8.91 -16.68 -10.83
CA THR A 42 8.94 -15.24 -11.11
C THR A 42 9.06 -14.97 -12.60
N ALA A 43 8.82 -13.72 -13.02
CA ALA A 43 9.05 -13.32 -14.40
C ALA A 43 10.52 -13.52 -14.84
N ALA A 44 11.49 -13.30 -13.94
CA ALA A 44 12.90 -13.55 -14.18
C ALA A 44 13.24 -15.04 -14.36
N GLU A 45 12.45 -15.93 -13.75
CA GLU A 45 12.56 -17.40 -13.87
C GLU A 45 11.75 -17.97 -15.04
N GLY A 46 11.24 -17.10 -15.93
CA GLY A 46 10.41 -17.49 -17.08
C GLY A 46 8.94 -17.74 -16.76
N GLY A 47 8.45 -17.31 -15.60
CA GLY A 47 7.05 -17.37 -15.24
C GLY A 47 6.20 -16.30 -15.96
N LYS A 48 4.88 -16.52 -16.02
CA LYS A 48 3.90 -15.57 -16.57
C LYS A 48 3.45 -14.52 -15.52
N ALA A 49 4.35 -14.12 -14.63
CA ALA A 49 4.08 -13.14 -13.59
C ALA A 49 4.25 -11.70 -14.11
N PRO A 50 3.53 -10.71 -13.55
CA PRO A 50 3.76 -9.32 -13.88
C PRO A 50 5.20 -8.93 -13.52
N LYS A 51 5.84 -8.10 -14.36
CA LYS A 51 7.21 -7.61 -14.13
C LYS A 51 7.22 -6.37 -13.23
N ALA A 52 6.22 -5.51 -13.42
CA ALA A 52 6.08 -4.27 -12.66
C ALA A 52 4.61 -3.99 -12.32
N VAL A 53 4.36 -3.66 -11.05
CA VAL A 53 3.00 -3.47 -10.53
C VAL A 53 2.87 -2.11 -9.84
N LEU A 54 1.86 -1.36 -10.23
CA LEU A 54 1.40 -0.19 -9.48
C LEU A 54 0.29 -0.61 -8.51
N VAL A 55 0.44 -0.28 -7.23
CA VAL A 55 -0.58 -0.53 -6.22
C VAL A 55 -1.01 0.79 -5.59
N VAL A 56 -2.23 1.23 -5.93
CA VAL A 56 -2.83 2.44 -5.37
C VAL A 56 -3.69 2.05 -4.16
N GLY A 57 -3.34 2.55 -2.97
CA GLY A 57 -3.89 2.12 -1.69
C GLY A 57 -3.10 0.94 -1.08
N CYS A 58 -1.77 1.05 -1.04
CA CYS A 58 -0.84 -0.06 -0.79
C CYS A 58 -0.55 -0.38 0.69
N SER A 59 -1.08 0.40 1.64
CA SER A 59 -0.61 0.40 3.03
C SER A 59 -1.29 -0.61 3.95
N THR A 60 -2.50 -1.05 3.60
CA THR A 60 -3.31 -1.97 4.41
C THR A 60 -4.19 -2.86 3.53
N GLY A 61 -4.86 -3.84 4.15
CA GLY A 61 -5.89 -4.66 3.53
C GLY A 61 -5.47 -5.31 2.22
N TYR A 62 -6.35 -5.26 1.23
CA TYR A 62 -6.13 -5.91 -0.08
C TYR A 62 -4.97 -5.28 -0.85
N GLY A 63 -4.76 -3.98 -0.74
CA GLY A 63 -3.65 -3.30 -1.42
C GLY A 63 -2.30 -3.78 -0.91
N LEU A 64 -2.12 -3.85 0.42
CA LEU A 64 -0.90 -4.37 1.03
C LEU A 64 -0.68 -5.84 0.67
N ALA A 65 -1.73 -6.68 0.77
CA ALA A 65 -1.65 -8.10 0.40
C ALA A 65 -1.26 -8.29 -1.07
N SER A 66 -1.87 -7.54 -1.98
CA SER A 66 -1.52 -7.56 -3.40
C SER A 66 -0.08 -7.15 -3.66
N ARG A 67 0.40 -6.10 -2.95
CA ARG A 67 1.78 -5.64 -3.08
C ARG A 67 2.79 -6.67 -2.55
N ILE A 68 2.47 -7.32 -1.41
CA ILE A 68 3.29 -8.39 -0.84
C ILE A 68 3.38 -9.56 -1.83
N SER A 69 2.26 -10.01 -2.41
CA SER A 69 2.25 -11.08 -3.41
C SER A 69 3.04 -10.68 -4.66
N ALA A 70 2.80 -9.49 -5.22
CA ALA A 70 3.54 -9.01 -6.38
C ALA A 70 5.05 -9.05 -6.16
N THR A 71 5.50 -8.55 -4.99
CA THR A 71 6.92 -8.44 -4.68
C THR A 71 7.54 -9.79 -4.32
N PHE A 72 6.96 -10.55 -3.38
CA PHE A 72 7.63 -11.70 -2.77
C PHE A 72 7.23 -13.05 -3.37
N GLU A 73 6.08 -13.14 -4.04
CA GLU A 73 5.69 -14.34 -4.78
C GLU A 73 6.18 -14.26 -6.23
N PHE A 74 5.93 -13.14 -6.90
CA PHE A 74 6.21 -12.98 -8.33
C PHE A 74 7.53 -12.28 -8.64
N GLY A 75 8.17 -11.64 -7.67
CA GLY A 75 9.42 -10.91 -7.87
C GLY A 75 9.25 -9.60 -8.67
N SER A 76 8.04 -9.07 -8.71
CA SER A 76 7.72 -7.87 -9.46
C SER A 76 8.33 -6.63 -8.82
N ALA A 77 8.83 -5.71 -9.65
CA ALA A 77 9.08 -4.35 -9.22
C ALA A 77 7.76 -3.67 -8.84
N THR A 78 7.69 -2.91 -7.73
CA THR A 78 6.44 -2.27 -7.31
C THR A 78 6.59 -0.79 -7.01
N VAL A 79 5.60 0.00 -7.45
CA VAL A 79 5.34 1.35 -6.92
C VAL A 79 4.05 1.28 -6.14
N GLY A 80 4.11 1.62 -4.85
CA GLY A 80 2.95 1.69 -3.98
C GLY A 80 2.59 3.14 -3.66
N VAL A 81 1.31 3.48 -3.70
CA VAL A 81 0.79 4.79 -3.31
C VAL A 81 -0.08 4.63 -2.07
N SER A 82 0.13 5.47 -1.08
CA SER A 82 -0.69 5.56 0.13
C SER A 82 -0.73 6.99 0.66
N PHE A 83 -1.65 7.26 1.58
CA PHE A 83 -1.76 8.57 2.23
C PHE A 83 -1.87 8.38 3.73
N GLU A 84 -0.74 8.14 4.36
CA GLU A 84 -0.62 7.77 5.76
C GLU A 84 -0.02 8.89 6.61
N LYS A 85 -0.36 8.90 7.88
CA LYS A 85 0.23 9.84 8.83
C LYS A 85 1.48 9.23 9.46
N GLU A 86 2.58 9.95 9.32
CA GLU A 86 3.84 9.60 9.97
C GLU A 86 3.73 9.65 11.50
N GLY A 87 4.46 8.75 12.15
CA GLY A 87 4.63 8.80 13.60
C GLY A 87 5.61 9.90 14.03
N SER A 88 5.41 10.40 15.25
CA SER A 88 6.33 11.34 15.89
C SER A 88 6.71 10.85 17.29
N GLU A 89 7.62 11.54 17.96
CA GLU A 89 7.97 11.20 19.35
C GLU A 89 6.78 11.26 20.31
N LYS A 90 5.78 12.09 20.00
CA LYS A 90 4.60 12.35 20.85
C LYS A 90 3.36 11.56 20.43
N LYS A 91 3.30 11.07 19.18
CA LYS A 91 2.11 10.47 18.62
C LYS A 91 2.45 9.34 17.67
N ALA A 92 1.79 8.20 17.83
CA ALA A 92 1.91 7.11 16.88
C ALA A 92 1.37 7.54 15.49
N GLY A 93 2.03 7.06 14.44
CA GLY A 93 1.54 7.13 13.07
C GLY A 93 0.35 6.21 12.84
N THR A 94 -0.16 6.21 11.64
CA THR A 94 -1.19 5.26 11.22
C THR A 94 -0.60 3.85 11.04
N PRO A 95 -1.40 2.78 11.16
CA PRO A 95 -0.92 1.41 10.95
C PRO A 95 -0.26 1.24 9.58
N GLY A 96 -0.86 1.81 8.53
CA GLY A 96 -0.34 1.74 7.17
C GLY A 96 1.03 2.37 6.99
N TRP A 97 1.36 3.43 7.73
CA TRP A 97 2.70 3.99 7.75
C TRP A 97 3.75 2.95 8.18
N TYR A 98 3.50 2.26 9.29
CA TYR A 98 4.42 1.25 9.81
C TYR A 98 4.48 -0.01 8.94
N ASN A 99 3.36 -0.39 8.33
CA ASN A 99 3.33 -1.50 7.37
C ASN A 99 4.21 -1.20 6.16
N ASN A 100 4.12 0.02 5.60
CA ASN A 100 4.94 0.45 4.48
C ASN A 100 6.43 0.43 4.84
N LEU A 101 6.81 0.95 6.01
CA LEU A 101 8.21 0.92 6.46
C LEU A 101 8.74 -0.52 6.56
N ALA A 102 7.95 -1.45 7.10
CA ALA A 102 8.32 -2.85 7.19
C ALA A 102 8.43 -3.51 5.82
N PHE A 103 7.46 -3.24 4.93
CA PHE A 103 7.47 -3.73 3.57
C PHE A 103 8.71 -3.23 2.79
N ASP A 104 8.97 -1.93 2.80
CA ASP A 104 10.10 -1.33 2.07
C ASP A 104 11.44 -1.87 2.57
N LYS A 105 11.59 -2.05 3.89
CA LYS A 105 12.76 -2.70 4.49
C LYS A 105 12.93 -4.13 3.99
N ALA A 106 11.85 -4.91 3.92
CA ALA A 106 11.87 -6.29 3.46
C ALA A 106 12.18 -6.39 1.96
N ALA A 107 11.57 -5.54 1.12
CA ALA A 107 11.82 -5.47 -0.30
C ALA A 107 13.30 -5.11 -0.61
N LYS A 108 13.82 -4.10 0.10
CA LYS A 108 15.24 -3.71 0.02
C LYS A 108 16.18 -4.86 0.39
N LYS A 109 15.87 -5.59 1.48
CA LYS A 109 16.64 -6.76 1.92
C LYS A 109 16.61 -7.88 0.88
N ALA A 110 15.49 -8.04 0.17
CA ALA A 110 15.35 -9.04 -0.89
C ALA A 110 15.94 -8.60 -2.24
N GLY A 111 16.45 -7.35 -2.36
CA GLY A 111 16.98 -6.82 -3.62
C GLY A 111 15.92 -6.60 -4.70
N ILE A 112 14.64 -6.52 -4.33
CA ILE A 112 13.54 -6.32 -5.28
C ILE A 112 13.22 -4.83 -5.36
N PRO A 113 13.24 -4.21 -6.56
CA PRO A 113 12.96 -2.79 -6.72
C PRO A 113 11.55 -2.45 -6.23
N SER A 114 11.46 -1.52 -5.28
CA SER A 114 10.19 -1.12 -4.70
C SER A 114 10.26 0.28 -4.12
N VAL A 115 9.23 1.08 -4.37
CA VAL A 115 9.11 2.46 -3.88
C VAL A 115 7.72 2.68 -3.30
N THR A 116 7.65 3.36 -2.16
CA THR A 116 6.39 3.83 -1.56
C THR A 116 6.29 5.34 -1.67
N LEU A 117 5.23 5.82 -2.30
CA LEU A 117 4.86 7.23 -2.37
C LEU A 117 3.75 7.52 -1.34
N ASN A 118 4.03 8.37 -0.38
CA ASN A 118 3.05 8.78 0.62
C ASN A 118 2.42 10.12 0.21
N MET A 119 1.44 10.05 -0.69
CA MET A 119 0.82 11.19 -1.36
C MET A 119 -0.67 10.96 -1.58
N ASP A 120 -1.44 12.04 -1.78
CA ASP A 120 -2.84 11.93 -2.20
C ASP A 120 -2.91 11.34 -3.61
N ALA A 121 -3.46 10.13 -3.71
CA ALA A 121 -3.58 9.40 -4.96
C ALA A 121 -4.50 10.09 -6.00
N PHE A 122 -5.33 11.03 -5.58
CA PHE A 122 -6.21 11.79 -6.47
C PHE A 122 -5.53 13.03 -7.07
N SER A 123 -4.34 13.40 -6.58
CA SER A 123 -3.61 14.57 -7.05
C SER A 123 -2.82 14.31 -8.33
N ASP A 124 -2.60 15.35 -9.12
CA ASP A 124 -1.77 15.28 -10.32
C ASP A 124 -0.29 15.12 -9.97
N GLU A 125 0.14 15.69 -8.85
CA GLU A 125 1.49 15.54 -8.32
C GLU A 125 1.80 14.08 -8.05
N CYS A 126 0.85 13.32 -7.48
CA CYS A 126 1.01 11.89 -7.25
C CYS A 126 1.14 11.12 -8.56
N ARG A 127 0.30 11.43 -9.57
CA ARG A 127 0.37 10.80 -10.90
C ARG A 127 1.73 11.03 -11.55
N GLN A 128 2.24 12.26 -11.50
CA GLN A 128 3.55 12.60 -12.01
C GLN A 128 4.68 11.88 -11.25
N ALA A 129 4.60 11.81 -9.93
CA ALA A 129 5.56 11.08 -9.11
C ALA A 129 5.61 9.60 -9.47
N VAL A 130 4.46 8.94 -9.65
CA VAL A 130 4.36 7.54 -10.09
C VAL A 130 5.05 7.33 -11.44
N ILE A 131 4.80 8.23 -12.42
CA ILE A 131 5.43 8.17 -13.75
C ILE A 131 6.95 8.34 -13.64
N GLN A 132 7.41 9.26 -12.81
CA GLN A 132 8.84 9.50 -12.60
C GLN A 132 9.53 8.29 -11.95
N GLU A 133 8.92 7.67 -10.94
CA GLU A 133 9.49 6.47 -10.31
C GLU A 133 9.52 5.28 -11.28
N ALA A 134 8.48 5.08 -12.09
CA ALA A 134 8.52 4.06 -13.14
C ALA A 134 9.66 4.28 -14.14
N LYS A 135 9.89 5.53 -14.57
CA LYS A 135 11.01 5.90 -15.45
C LYS A 135 12.38 5.65 -14.79
N LYS A 136 12.56 6.04 -13.52
CA LYS A 136 13.80 5.80 -12.75
C LYS A 136 14.09 4.31 -12.61
N MET A 137 13.06 3.50 -12.40
CA MET A 137 13.18 2.05 -12.30
C MET A 137 13.35 1.37 -13.67
N GLY A 138 13.16 2.09 -14.78
CA GLY A 138 13.23 1.55 -16.14
C GLY A 138 12.11 0.55 -16.44
N VAL A 139 10.92 0.73 -15.86
CA VAL A 139 9.79 -0.20 -16.00
C VAL A 139 8.55 0.48 -16.58
N ALA A 140 7.71 -0.34 -17.24
CA ALA A 140 6.32 -0.02 -17.54
C ALA A 140 5.44 -0.97 -16.72
N PHE A 141 4.37 -0.44 -16.11
CA PHE A 141 3.45 -1.28 -15.35
C PHE A 141 2.63 -2.17 -16.29
N ASP A 142 2.66 -3.45 -16.03
CA ASP A 142 1.84 -4.47 -16.69
C ASP A 142 0.66 -4.95 -15.83
N LEU A 143 0.60 -4.47 -14.57
CA LEU A 143 -0.54 -4.65 -13.68
C LEU A 143 -0.76 -3.39 -12.84
N VAL A 144 -2.01 -2.97 -12.70
CA VAL A 144 -2.43 -1.92 -11.78
C VAL A 144 -3.46 -2.48 -10.82
N VAL A 145 -3.19 -2.36 -9.52
CA VAL A 145 -4.13 -2.67 -8.45
C VAL A 145 -4.65 -1.37 -7.86
N TYR A 146 -5.96 -1.13 -7.98
CA TYR A 146 -6.62 0.03 -7.39
C TYR A 146 -7.44 -0.40 -6.18
N SER A 147 -6.93 -0.13 -4.98
CA SER A 147 -7.51 -0.54 -3.70
C SER A 147 -7.66 0.66 -2.76
N LEU A 148 -8.33 1.69 -3.26
CA LEU A 148 -8.63 2.90 -2.49
C LEU A 148 -10.05 2.87 -1.95
N ALA A 149 -10.20 3.32 -0.70
CA ALA A 149 -11.45 3.72 -0.11
C ALA A 149 -11.23 5.04 0.62
N SER A 150 -11.79 6.12 0.08
CA SER A 150 -11.73 7.43 0.73
C SER A 150 -13.13 8.05 0.82
N PRO A 151 -13.55 8.55 2.00
CA PRO A 151 -14.81 9.24 2.13
C PRO A 151 -14.80 10.64 1.51
N VAL A 152 -13.64 11.13 1.12
CA VAL A 152 -13.49 12.46 0.52
C VAL A 152 -12.48 12.41 -0.64
N ARG A 153 -12.74 13.23 -1.65
CA ARG A 153 -11.84 13.45 -2.78
C ARG A 153 -11.91 14.90 -3.21
N THR A 154 -10.77 15.55 -3.35
CA THR A 154 -10.69 16.86 -4.03
C THR A 154 -10.47 16.60 -5.52
N ASP A 155 -11.32 17.22 -6.33
CA ASP A 155 -11.14 17.20 -7.78
C ASP A 155 -9.97 18.13 -8.15
N PRO A 156 -8.91 17.63 -8.81
CA PRO A 156 -7.72 18.42 -9.10
C PRO A 156 -7.96 19.53 -10.14
N GLU A 157 -8.97 19.40 -11.02
CA GLU A 157 -9.28 20.41 -12.04
C GLU A 157 -10.12 21.56 -11.47
N THR A 158 -11.10 21.23 -10.62
CA THR A 158 -12.08 22.21 -10.11
C THR A 158 -11.79 22.68 -8.69
N GLY A 159 -10.96 21.97 -7.92
CA GLY A 159 -10.73 22.20 -6.50
C GLY A 159 -11.93 21.83 -5.62
N ILE A 160 -12.99 21.26 -6.16
CA ILE A 160 -14.21 20.91 -5.40
C ILE A 160 -13.95 19.67 -4.56
N LEU A 161 -14.29 19.77 -3.27
CA LEU A 161 -14.24 18.64 -2.34
C LEU A 161 -15.54 17.83 -2.42
N HIS A 162 -15.44 16.61 -2.99
CA HIS A 162 -16.53 15.64 -2.98
C HIS A 162 -16.48 14.78 -1.70
N LYS A 163 -17.66 14.56 -1.10
CA LYS A 163 -17.80 13.71 0.10
C LYS A 163 -18.76 12.58 -0.17
N SER A 164 -18.39 11.38 0.29
CA SER A 164 -19.32 10.25 0.31
C SER A 164 -20.41 10.48 1.37
N VAL A 165 -21.59 10.00 1.07
CA VAL A 165 -22.74 10.04 1.99
C VAL A 165 -23.32 8.64 2.11
N ILE A 166 -23.90 8.33 3.28
CA ILE A 166 -24.64 7.10 3.49
C ILE A 166 -26.10 7.38 3.12
N LYS A 167 -26.58 6.72 2.07
CA LYS A 167 -27.98 6.79 1.67
C LYS A 167 -28.77 5.66 2.35
N PRO A 168 -29.86 5.94 3.10
CA PRO A 168 -30.75 4.91 3.61
C PRO A 168 -31.45 4.18 2.45
N ILE A 169 -31.66 2.86 2.61
CA ILE A 169 -32.44 2.08 1.64
C ILE A 169 -33.90 2.56 1.67
N GLY A 170 -34.50 2.79 0.48
CA GLY A 170 -35.91 3.16 0.33
C GLY A 170 -36.24 4.62 0.64
N LYS A 171 -35.24 5.51 0.70
CA LYS A 171 -35.43 6.97 0.79
C LYS A 171 -34.64 7.68 -0.31
N ASP A 172 -35.19 8.78 -0.80
CA ASP A 172 -34.47 9.70 -1.65
C ASP A 172 -33.43 10.49 -0.83
N TYR A 173 -32.35 10.87 -1.52
CA TYR A 173 -31.26 11.64 -0.89
C TYR A 173 -31.37 13.10 -1.34
#